data_6aa66b9109b49a525d1397e573295230
#
_entry.id   6aa66b9109b49a525d1397e573295230
#
_cell.length_a   1.000
_cell.length_b   1.000
_cell.length_c   1.000
_cell.angle_alpha   90.00
_cell.angle_beta   90.00
_cell.angle_gamma   90.00
#
_symmetry.space_group_name_H-M   'P 1'
#
loop_
_entity.id
_entity.type
_entity.pdbx_description
1 polymer ?
#
loop_
_entity_poly.entity_id
_entity_poly.type
_entity_poly.pdbx_seq_one_letter_code
_entity_poly.pdbx_strand_id
1 'polypeptide(L)'
;MNKQVKNNDIDNNKINAIIELKNKKFDGINDRIEFIKLLLGDNNLNSMVDFDMCDTEHVENRTNGFDIRKIMEKKYMDFNKLICDIGGKLLYIKSGTTGHTFKGIIYDNDGTSEILNYAIKVVAYPIRENYGDVNDVKRPENAELMMLRVLSYFVVNAQTPHIVLPIGTFNTSIKPFIALAKNKIVENKKYDQFIKRYKQSEYHDDVSILISEWANGGDLLDYIKNNYKKMKLRDWRTLFFQIISVLCVIQNKYPGFRHNDLKANNILVQNIDLRKKNNYYLYKLHLANERYDFLVPNIGIQIKIWDFDFACIPGIVENSKVNSDWTDKINVKPVQNRYYDLHYFFNTLTMKGFFPEFWDCKEIHHQVKQFVRDIVPEQYSKVNTDSNENQFVTNRGRILINTEYTYPEKILLENPFFNKMRPTAAKAID
;
A
#
# COMPACT_ATOMS: atom_id res chain seq x y z
N MET A 1 -22.57 -13.50 -11.28
CA MET A 1 -22.94 -13.75 -9.87
C MET A 1 -24.01 -12.74 -9.44
N ASN A 2 -25.18 -12.82 -10.03
CA ASN A 2 -26.32 -11.95 -9.70
C ASN A 2 -27.47 -12.72 -9.03
N LYS A 3 -27.15 -13.69 -8.19
CA LYS A 3 -28.11 -14.06 -7.16
C LYS A 3 -27.90 -13.07 -6.02
N GLN A 4 -28.92 -12.27 -5.73
CA GLN A 4 -29.05 -11.58 -4.46
C GLN A 4 -28.83 -12.64 -3.39
N VAL A 5 -27.63 -12.68 -2.81
CA VAL A 5 -27.42 -13.37 -1.54
C VAL A 5 -28.26 -12.52 -0.58
N LYS A 6 -29.38 -13.08 -0.16
CA LYS A 6 -30.18 -12.47 0.90
C LYS A 6 -29.25 -12.37 2.12
N ASN A 7 -29.20 -11.21 2.74
CA ASN A 7 -28.44 -10.92 3.97
C ASN A 7 -28.82 -11.81 5.18
N ASN A 8 -29.52 -12.92 4.95
CA ASN A 8 -30.13 -13.73 6.01
C ASN A 8 -29.13 -14.61 6.78
N ASP A 9 -27.85 -14.64 6.37
CA ASP A 9 -26.85 -15.52 6.99
C ASP A 9 -25.73 -14.77 7.74
N ILE A 10 -25.74 -13.44 7.78
CA ILE A 10 -24.79 -12.70 8.61
C ILE A 10 -25.42 -12.56 10.01
N ASP A 11 -24.68 -12.97 11.03
CA ASP A 11 -25.06 -12.76 12.42
C ASP A 11 -25.40 -11.28 12.67
N ASN A 12 -26.63 -11.00 13.08
CA ASN A 12 -27.10 -9.65 13.38
C ASN A 12 -26.23 -8.95 14.43
N ASN A 13 -25.60 -9.70 15.33
CA ASN A 13 -24.64 -9.16 16.30
C ASN A 13 -23.39 -8.62 15.61
N LYS A 14 -22.89 -9.31 14.59
CA LYS A 14 -21.76 -8.86 13.80
C LYS A 14 -22.08 -7.58 13.03
N ILE A 15 -23.26 -7.51 12.41
CA ILE A 15 -23.72 -6.30 11.70
C ILE A 15 -23.85 -5.12 12.66
N ASN A 16 -24.46 -5.33 13.84
CA ASN A 16 -24.61 -4.29 14.86
C ASN A 16 -23.25 -3.78 15.35
N ALA A 17 -22.28 -4.67 15.58
CA ALA A 17 -20.92 -4.29 15.96
C ALA A 17 -20.23 -3.47 14.86
N ILE A 18 -20.43 -3.83 13.58
CA ILE A 18 -19.93 -3.06 12.43
C ILE A 18 -20.59 -1.68 12.37
N ILE A 19 -21.90 -1.58 12.63
CA ILE A 19 -22.62 -0.30 12.67
C ILE A 19 -22.09 0.59 13.79
N GLU A 20 -21.84 0.03 14.97
CA GLU A 20 -21.22 0.77 16.08
C GLU A 20 -19.84 1.31 15.72
N LEU A 21 -18.98 0.49 15.10
CA LEU A 21 -17.68 0.92 14.61
C LEU A 21 -17.80 2.05 13.58
N LYS A 22 -18.71 1.93 12.59
CA LYS A 22 -18.97 2.99 11.60
C LYS A 22 -19.34 4.30 12.27
N ASN A 23 -20.17 4.23 13.30
CA ASN A 23 -20.61 5.42 14.05
C ASN A 23 -19.47 6.08 14.84
N LYS A 24 -18.48 5.31 15.28
CA LYS A 24 -17.24 5.82 15.91
C LYS A 24 -16.29 6.50 14.93
N LYS A 25 -16.55 6.40 13.61
CA LYS A 25 -15.72 6.94 12.52
C LYS A 25 -14.27 6.44 12.54
N PHE A 26 -13.94 5.60 11.57
CA PHE A 26 -12.62 4.99 11.31
C PHE A 26 -11.47 5.99 11.14
N ASP A 27 -11.25 6.88 12.08
CA ASP A 27 -10.23 7.92 11.99
C ASP A 27 -8.90 7.49 12.65
N GLY A 28 -8.93 6.43 13.44
CA GLY A 28 -7.80 5.98 14.26
C GLY A 28 -7.28 4.59 13.91
N ILE A 29 -6.06 4.31 14.33
CA ILE A 29 -5.43 2.99 14.17
C ILE A 29 -6.23 1.92 14.93
N ASN A 30 -6.70 2.22 16.12
CA ASN A 30 -7.49 1.28 16.93
C ASN A 30 -8.79 0.87 16.24
N ASP A 31 -9.50 1.81 15.60
CA ASP A 31 -10.72 1.48 14.85
C ASP A 31 -10.44 0.55 13.68
N ARG A 32 -9.29 0.72 13.00
CA ARG A 32 -8.83 -0.16 11.92
C ARG A 32 -8.53 -1.57 12.44
N ILE A 33 -7.90 -1.69 13.61
CA ILE A 33 -7.58 -2.97 14.25
C ILE A 33 -8.87 -3.68 14.69
N GLU A 34 -9.79 -2.97 15.34
CA GLU A 34 -11.11 -3.51 15.74
C GLU A 34 -11.88 -4.03 14.53
N PHE A 35 -11.85 -3.29 13.41
CA PHE A 35 -12.46 -3.72 12.17
C PHE A 35 -11.87 -5.04 11.63
N ILE A 36 -10.54 -5.16 11.61
CA ILE A 36 -9.87 -6.37 11.14
C ILE A 36 -10.26 -7.56 12.05
N LYS A 37 -10.21 -7.37 13.36
CA LYS A 37 -10.63 -8.42 14.34
C LYS A 37 -12.07 -8.86 14.11
N LEU A 38 -12.95 -7.90 13.83
CA LEU A 38 -14.36 -8.18 13.56
C LEU A 38 -14.57 -8.96 12.25
N LEU A 39 -13.85 -8.60 11.17
CA LEU A 39 -13.94 -9.34 9.90
C LEU A 39 -13.34 -10.74 9.98
N LEU A 40 -12.26 -10.89 10.72
CA LEU A 40 -11.67 -12.21 10.97
C LEU A 40 -12.65 -13.11 11.70
N GLY A 41 -13.23 -12.65 12.81
CA GLY A 41 -14.25 -13.33 13.59
C GLY A 41 -14.08 -14.85 13.61
N ASP A 42 -15.20 -15.56 13.45
CA ASP A 42 -15.22 -17.03 13.41
C ASP A 42 -14.96 -17.63 12.02
N ASN A 43 -14.48 -16.82 11.05
CA ASN A 43 -14.35 -17.23 9.65
C ASN A 43 -13.20 -18.22 9.38
N ASN A 44 -12.53 -18.72 10.40
CA ASN A 44 -11.39 -19.64 10.28
C ASN A 44 -10.28 -19.15 9.31
N LEU A 45 -10.22 -17.85 9.10
CA LEU A 45 -9.23 -17.18 8.26
C LEU A 45 -8.00 -16.85 9.10
N ASN A 46 -6.81 -17.19 8.60
CA ASN A 46 -5.58 -16.83 9.29
C ASN A 46 -5.38 -15.32 9.23
N SER A 47 -5.27 -14.68 10.41
CA SER A 47 -4.87 -13.27 10.47
C SER A 47 -3.48 -13.08 9.86
N MET A 48 -3.34 -12.05 9.06
CA MET A 48 -2.03 -11.59 8.61
C MET A 48 -1.40 -10.58 9.56
N VAL A 49 -2.22 -9.96 10.41
CA VAL A 49 -1.74 -9.01 11.42
C VAL A 49 -1.52 -9.77 12.72
N ASP A 50 -0.34 -9.65 13.28
CA ASP A 50 -0.06 -10.10 14.64
C ASP A 50 -0.35 -8.92 15.58
N PHE A 51 -1.47 -9.00 16.28
CA PHE A 51 -1.93 -7.93 17.18
C PHE A 51 -1.15 -7.85 18.49
N ASP A 52 -0.44 -8.94 18.84
CA ASP A 52 0.36 -9.04 20.04
C ASP A 52 1.84 -8.83 19.77
N MET A 53 2.20 -8.41 18.56
CA MET A 53 3.56 -8.19 18.13
C MET A 53 4.15 -6.97 18.85
N CYS A 54 4.90 -7.22 19.91
CA CYS A 54 5.63 -6.19 20.64
C CYS A 54 6.95 -5.80 19.94
N ASP A 55 7.53 -6.71 19.16
CA ASP A 55 8.73 -6.51 18.38
C ASP A 55 8.70 -7.32 17.07
N THR A 56 9.37 -6.82 16.03
CA THR A 56 9.54 -7.52 14.75
C THR A 56 10.44 -8.74 14.86
N GLU A 57 11.20 -8.88 15.95
CA GLU A 57 11.99 -10.08 16.24
C GLU A 57 11.15 -11.35 16.29
N HIS A 58 9.85 -11.27 16.60
CA HIS A 58 8.93 -12.40 16.48
C HIS A 58 8.77 -12.92 15.04
N VAL A 59 9.02 -12.09 14.03
CA VAL A 59 9.08 -12.55 12.64
C VAL A 59 10.36 -13.35 12.39
N GLU A 60 11.44 -13.02 13.10
CA GLU A 60 12.79 -13.58 12.93
C GLU A 60 13.02 -14.81 13.81
N ASN A 61 12.41 -14.87 15.01
CA ASN A 61 12.74 -15.83 16.07
C ASN A 61 11.54 -16.56 16.65
N ARG A 62 10.58 -17.04 15.83
CA ARG A 62 9.51 -17.89 16.36
C ARG A 62 10.10 -19.16 16.98
N THR A 63 9.98 -19.26 18.31
CA THR A 63 10.45 -20.37 19.15
C THR A 63 9.83 -21.73 18.85
N ASN A 64 8.83 -21.80 17.96
CA ASN A 64 8.08 -23.02 17.63
C ASN A 64 8.68 -23.81 16.44
N GLY A 65 9.91 -23.57 16.04
CA GLY A 65 10.58 -24.32 14.97
C GLY A 65 10.10 -24.00 13.55
N PHE A 66 9.08 -23.15 13.39
CA PHE A 66 8.56 -22.74 12.10
C PHE A 66 9.14 -21.38 11.71
N ASP A 67 10.09 -21.41 10.77
CA ASP A 67 10.66 -20.20 10.20
C ASP A 67 9.76 -19.70 9.06
N ILE A 68 8.93 -18.70 9.33
CA ILE A 68 8.02 -18.11 8.34
C ILE A 68 8.75 -17.49 7.14
N ARG A 69 10.07 -17.31 7.22
CA ARG A 69 10.92 -16.87 6.10
C ARG A 69 11.16 -17.98 5.07
N LYS A 70 10.79 -19.23 5.37
CA LYS A 70 11.00 -20.38 4.49
C LYS A 70 9.75 -20.81 3.76
N ILE A 71 8.60 -20.84 4.44
CA ILE A 71 7.34 -21.33 3.90
C ILE A 71 6.21 -20.41 4.35
N MET A 72 5.34 -20.03 3.42
CA MET A 72 4.09 -19.36 3.72
C MET A 72 2.93 -20.34 3.63
N GLU A 73 2.55 -20.93 4.73
CA GLU A 73 1.38 -21.80 4.78
C GLU A 73 0.11 -20.97 4.64
N LYS A 74 -0.64 -21.26 3.59
CA LYS A 74 -1.97 -20.72 3.35
C LYS A 74 -2.99 -21.85 3.33
N LYS A 75 -4.10 -21.66 4.03
CA LYS A 75 -5.23 -22.58 3.91
C LYS A 75 -5.78 -22.55 2.50
N TYR A 76 -6.26 -23.69 2.00
CA TYR A 76 -7.08 -23.74 0.81
C TYR A 76 -8.55 -23.58 1.21
N MET A 77 -9.26 -22.61 0.62
CA MET A 77 -10.64 -22.30 1.00
C MET A 77 -11.49 -22.11 -0.26
N ASP A 78 -12.78 -22.42 -0.15
CA ASP A 78 -13.74 -22.05 -1.19
C ASP A 78 -14.01 -20.55 -1.14
N PHE A 79 -13.67 -19.87 -2.24
CA PHE A 79 -13.79 -18.42 -2.36
C PHE A 79 -15.23 -17.93 -2.13
N ASN A 80 -16.22 -18.60 -2.77
CA ASN A 80 -17.59 -18.14 -2.70
C ASN A 80 -18.16 -18.33 -1.28
N LYS A 81 -17.85 -19.47 -0.65
CA LYS A 81 -18.26 -19.76 0.72
C LYS A 81 -17.68 -18.73 1.67
N LEU A 82 -16.37 -18.49 1.61
CA LEU A 82 -15.72 -17.51 2.51
C LEU A 82 -16.29 -16.09 2.34
N ILE A 83 -16.56 -15.65 1.11
CA ILE A 83 -17.17 -14.34 0.88
C ILE A 83 -18.60 -14.26 1.44
N CYS A 84 -19.37 -15.35 1.36
CA CYS A 84 -20.65 -15.43 2.05
C CYS A 84 -20.49 -15.34 3.57
N ASP A 85 -19.53 -16.06 4.15
CA ASP A 85 -19.28 -16.08 5.61
C ASP A 85 -18.80 -14.72 6.14
N ILE A 86 -17.91 -14.02 5.40
CA ILE A 86 -17.50 -12.64 5.72
C ILE A 86 -18.68 -11.67 5.60
N GLY A 87 -19.53 -11.91 4.64
CA GLY A 87 -20.67 -11.09 4.28
C GLY A 87 -20.35 -10.03 3.24
N GLY A 88 -21.41 -9.60 2.56
CA GLY A 88 -21.35 -8.51 1.62
C GLY A 88 -21.43 -8.93 0.16
N LYS A 89 -21.31 -7.93 -0.72
CA LYS A 89 -21.37 -8.06 -2.17
C LYS A 89 -20.03 -7.70 -2.78
N LEU A 90 -19.58 -8.47 -3.75
CA LEU A 90 -18.33 -8.17 -4.47
C LEU A 90 -18.62 -7.29 -5.69
N LEU A 91 -17.92 -6.18 -5.77
CA LEU A 91 -17.85 -5.31 -6.93
C LEU A 91 -16.46 -5.47 -7.59
N TYR A 92 -16.45 -5.84 -8.88
CA TYR A 92 -15.22 -5.87 -9.65
C TYR A 92 -14.69 -4.45 -9.85
N ILE A 93 -13.38 -4.26 -9.64
CA ILE A 93 -12.72 -2.95 -9.78
C ILE A 93 -11.83 -2.93 -11.02
N LYS A 94 -10.86 -3.84 -11.11
CA LYS A 94 -9.89 -3.86 -12.22
C LYS A 94 -9.20 -5.21 -12.35
N SER A 95 -8.65 -5.45 -13.54
CA SER A 95 -7.68 -6.53 -13.77
C SER A 95 -6.27 -5.99 -13.97
N GLY A 96 -5.29 -6.72 -13.44
CA GLY A 96 -3.90 -6.68 -13.83
C GLY A 96 -3.56 -7.82 -14.81
N THR A 97 -2.28 -7.96 -15.15
CA THR A 97 -1.79 -9.07 -15.99
C THR A 97 -1.73 -10.41 -15.23
N THR A 98 -1.70 -10.37 -13.93
CA THR A 98 -1.56 -11.55 -13.05
C THR A 98 -2.76 -11.76 -12.12
N GLY A 99 -3.75 -10.87 -12.12
CA GLY A 99 -4.87 -11.01 -11.20
C GLY A 99 -5.90 -9.90 -11.28
N HIS A 100 -6.78 -9.88 -10.28
CA HIS A 100 -7.96 -9.03 -10.23
C HIS A 100 -8.12 -8.37 -8.86
N THR A 101 -8.76 -7.21 -8.86
CA THR A 101 -9.13 -6.49 -7.63
C THR A 101 -10.64 -6.35 -7.54
N PHE A 102 -11.18 -6.65 -6.37
CA PHE A 102 -12.59 -6.48 -6.03
C PHE A 102 -12.73 -5.60 -4.79
N LYS A 103 -13.85 -4.91 -4.70
CA LYS A 103 -14.33 -4.25 -3.48
C LYS A 103 -15.40 -5.14 -2.85
N GLY A 104 -15.22 -5.57 -1.62
CA GLY A 104 -16.27 -6.18 -0.81
C GLY A 104 -17.06 -5.07 -0.11
N ILE A 105 -18.39 -5.14 -0.19
CA ILE A 105 -19.29 -4.14 0.37
C ILE A 105 -20.24 -4.84 1.35
N ILE A 106 -20.15 -4.48 2.62
CA ILE A 106 -21.08 -4.96 3.64
C ILE A 106 -22.18 -3.92 3.80
N TYR A 107 -23.44 -4.35 3.73
CA TYR A 107 -24.62 -3.54 3.86
C TYR A 107 -25.21 -3.65 5.26
N ASP A 108 -26.04 -2.67 5.63
CA ASP A 108 -26.90 -2.72 6.81
C ASP A 108 -27.92 -3.86 6.73
N ASN A 109 -28.67 -4.07 7.81
CA ASN A 109 -29.68 -5.14 7.90
C ASN A 109 -30.75 -5.02 6.82
N ASP A 110 -31.06 -3.80 6.38
CA ASP A 110 -32.06 -3.53 5.36
C ASP A 110 -31.49 -3.63 3.93
N GLY A 111 -30.19 -3.80 3.78
CA GLY A 111 -29.49 -3.89 2.50
C GLY A 111 -29.46 -2.58 1.72
N THR A 112 -29.70 -1.44 2.38
CA THR A 112 -29.86 -0.11 1.73
C THR A 112 -28.60 0.74 1.82
N SER A 113 -27.85 0.67 2.91
CA SER A 113 -26.67 1.51 3.14
C SER A 113 -25.39 0.70 3.24
N GLU A 114 -24.35 1.17 2.54
CA GLU A 114 -23.01 0.60 2.71
C GLU A 114 -22.50 0.92 4.13
N ILE A 115 -22.26 -0.13 4.92
CA ILE A 115 -21.72 0.03 6.26
C ILE A 115 -20.20 0.03 6.20
N LEU A 116 -19.62 -0.91 5.45
CA LEU A 116 -18.21 -1.16 5.47
C LEU A 116 -17.70 -1.74 4.16
N ASN A 117 -16.44 -1.47 3.86
CA ASN A 117 -15.80 -1.96 2.65
C ASN A 117 -14.44 -2.60 2.98
N TYR A 118 -14.10 -3.63 2.21
CA TYR A 118 -12.79 -4.27 2.22
C TYR A 118 -12.31 -4.51 0.79
N ALA A 119 -11.02 -4.70 0.61
CA ALA A 119 -10.42 -5.01 -0.69
C ALA A 119 -10.10 -6.50 -0.78
N ILE A 120 -10.25 -7.06 -1.97
CA ILE A 120 -9.77 -8.39 -2.32
C ILE A 120 -8.83 -8.27 -3.52
N LYS A 121 -7.58 -8.69 -3.34
CA LYS A 121 -6.60 -8.85 -4.42
C LYS A 121 -6.47 -10.35 -4.69
N VAL A 122 -6.76 -10.73 -5.94
CA VAL A 122 -6.59 -12.10 -6.45
C VAL A 122 -5.36 -12.12 -7.32
N VAL A 123 -4.40 -12.98 -7.05
CA VAL A 123 -3.16 -13.06 -7.81
C VAL A 123 -2.91 -14.52 -8.22
N ALA A 124 -2.83 -14.77 -9.52
CA ALA A 124 -2.42 -16.07 -10.05
C ALA A 124 -0.94 -16.33 -9.75
N TYR A 125 -0.58 -17.59 -9.63
CA TYR A 125 0.79 -18.05 -9.46
C TYR A 125 1.43 -18.36 -10.82
N PRO A 126 2.31 -17.48 -11.37
CA PRO A 126 3.01 -17.80 -12.60
C PRO A 126 3.94 -18.99 -12.41
N ILE A 127 3.95 -19.88 -13.40
CA ILE A 127 4.90 -20.99 -13.45
C ILE A 127 6.21 -20.44 -14.02
N ARG A 128 7.21 -20.26 -13.15
CA ARG A 128 8.54 -19.78 -13.52
C ARG A 128 9.59 -20.53 -12.74
N GLU A 129 10.67 -20.87 -13.41
CA GLU A 129 11.77 -21.69 -12.89
C GLU A 129 12.34 -21.16 -11.56
N ASN A 130 12.42 -19.83 -11.40
CA ASN A 130 13.05 -19.19 -10.25
C ASN A 130 12.07 -18.86 -9.11
N TYR A 131 10.78 -19.24 -9.20
CA TYR A 131 9.78 -18.82 -8.19
C TYR A 131 9.52 -19.87 -7.12
N GLY A 132 10.02 -21.10 -7.26
CA GLY A 132 9.73 -22.18 -6.30
C GLY A 132 8.27 -22.65 -6.38
N ASP A 133 7.83 -23.41 -5.38
CA ASP A 133 6.44 -23.84 -5.28
C ASP A 133 5.51 -22.72 -4.78
N VAL A 134 4.19 -23.00 -4.70
CA VAL A 134 3.18 -21.99 -4.33
C VAL A 134 3.31 -21.49 -2.89
N ASN A 135 4.04 -22.18 -2.03
CA ASN A 135 4.24 -21.82 -0.63
C ASN A 135 5.62 -21.17 -0.39
N ASP A 136 6.49 -21.12 -1.39
CA ASP A 136 7.79 -20.48 -1.26
C ASP A 136 7.61 -18.99 -0.93
N VAL A 137 8.20 -18.54 0.18
CA VAL A 137 8.06 -17.15 0.65
C VAL A 137 8.72 -16.12 -0.25
N LYS A 138 9.70 -16.56 -1.07
CA LYS A 138 10.41 -15.68 -2.01
C LYS A 138 9.62 -15.42 -3.29
N ARG A 139 8.55 -16.19 -3.55
CA ARG A 139 7.65 -15.89 -4.67
C ARG A 139 7.13 -14.46 -4.55
N PRO A 140 7.03 -13.70 -5.63
CA PRO A 140 6.54 -12.32 -5.56
C PRO A 140 5.18 -12.19 -4.85
N GLU A 141 4.27 -13.15 -5.12
CA GLU A 141 2.93 -13.20 -4.55
C GLU A 141 2.96 -13.39 -3.03
N ASN A 142 3.90 -14.16 -2.52
CA ASN A 142 4.09 -14.43 -1.09
C ASN A 142 4.99 -13.36 -0.44
N ALA A 143 5.99 -12.88 -1.14
CA ALA A 143 6.85 -11.79 -0.68
C ALA A 143 6.04 -10.50 -0.40
N GLU A 144 5.04 -10.18 -1.24
CA GLU A 144 4.10 -9.09 -0.99
C GLU A 144 3.33 -9.29 0.33
N LEU A 145 2.84 -10.50 0.58
CA LEU A 145 2.11 -10.84 1.81
C LEU A 145 3.03 -10.75 3.04
N MET A 146 4.25 -11.26 2.93
CA MET A 146 5.25 -11.16 4.00
C MET A 146 5.61 -9.70 4.29
N MET A 147 5.77 -8.89 3.24
CA MET A 147 6.03 -7.45 3.40
C MET A 147 4.90 -6.77 4.16
N LEU A 148 3.65 -6.98 3.76
CA LEU A 148 2.48 -6.43 4.46
C LEU A 148 2.44 -6.87 5.93
N ARG A 149 2.75 -8.13 6.22
CA ARG A 149 2.81 -8.64 7.58
C ARG A 149 3.88 -7.93 8.41
N VAL A 150 5.10 -7.82 7.88
CA VAL A 150 6.21 -7.14 8.57
C VAL A 150 5.87 -5.66 8.79
N LEU A 151 5.33 -4.98 7.78
CA LEU A 151 5.02 -3.56 7.88
C LEU A 151 3.79 -3.26 8.73
N SER A 152 2.87 -4.20 8.90
CA SER A 152 1.72 -4.03 9.81
C SER A 152 2.13 -3.77 11.25
N TYR A 153 3.31 -4.24 11.68
CA TYR A 153 3.92 -3.91 12.97
C TYR A 153 3.92 -2.40 13.27
N PHE A 154 4.33 -1.59 12.29
CA PHE A 154 4.42 -0.14 12.50
C PHE A 154 3.05 0.52 12.72
N VAL A 155 2.00 -0.06 12.14
CA VAL A 155 0.63 0.42 12.34
C VAL A 155 0.09 -0.05 13.69
N VAL A 156 0.24 -1.32 14.02
CA VAL A 156 -0.23 -1.91 15.29
C VAL A 156 0.40 -1.20 16.49
N ASN A 157 1.69 -0.87 16.39
CA ASN A 157 2.44 -0.14 17.43
C ASN A 157 2.31 1.39 17.31
N ALA A 158 1.33 1.90 16.57
CA ALA A 158 1.02 3.32 16.42
C ALA A 158 2.19 4.21 15.99
N GLN A 159 3.18 3.64 15.27
CA GLN A 159 4.34 4.37 14.76
C GLN A 159 4.00 5.14 13.47
N THR A 160 3.11 4.58 12.64
CA THR A 160 2.58 5.25 11.44
C THR A 160 1.21 4.69 11.05
N PRO A 161 0.26 5.51 10.58
CA PRO A 161 -1.01 5.05 10.03
C PRO A 161 -0.95 4.77 8.52
N HIS A 162 0.18 5.02 7.85
CA HIS A 162 0.31 5.18 6.41
C HIS A 162 0.63 3.90 5.64
N ILE A 163 0.24 2.75 6.15
CA ILE A 163 0.38 1.45 5.50
C ILE A 163 -0.99 0.80 5.45
N VAL A 164 -1.34 0.17 4.32
CA VAL A 164 -2.56 -0.65 4.21
C VAL A 164 -2.41 -1.86 5.12
N LEU A 165 -3.42 -2.10 5.96
CA LEU A 165 -3.44 -3.29 6.80
C LEU A 165 -4.04 -4.47 6.04
N PRO A 166 -3.34 -5.62 6.00
CA PRO A 166 -3.92 -6.87 5.53
C PRO A 166 -4.87 -7.43 6.60
N ILE A 167 -5.91 -8.13 6.16
CA ILE A 167 -6.87 -8.81 7.04
C ILE A 167 -6.52 -10.29 7.08
N GLY A 168 -6.52 -10.95 5.92
CA GLY A 168 -6.23 -12.37 5.83
C GLY A 168 -5.83 -12.80 4.44
N THR A 169 -5.30 -14.01 4.34
CA THR A 169 -4.88 -14.61 3.07
C THR A 169 -5.21 -16.10 3.03
N PHE A 170 -5.46 -16.62 1.84
CA PHE A 170 -5.71 -18.03 1.57
C PHE A 170 -5.48 -18.35 0.11
N ASN A 171 -5.41 -19.64 -0.23
CA ASN A 171 -5.41 -20.12 -1.61
C ASN A 171 -6.81 -20.59 -2.01
N THR A 172 -7.13 -20.45 -3.30
CA THR A 172 -8.37 -20.96 -3.88
C THR A 172 -8.17 -21.29 -5.36
N SER A 173 -9.16 -21.97 -5.96
CA SER A 173 -9.11 -22.31 -7.38
C SER A 173 -9.16 -21.05 -8.28
N ILE A 174 -8.40 -21.06 -9.36
CA ILE A 174 -8.41 -20.03 -10.41
C ILE A 174 -9.73 -20.00 -11.21
N LYS A 175 -10.50 -21.12 -11.20
CA LYS A 175 -11.70 -21.32 -12.06
C LYS A 175 -12.74 -20.20 -11.98
N PRO A 176 -13.12 -19.67 -10.80
CA PRO A 176 -14.06 -18.56 -10.72
C PRO A 176 -13.59 -17.30 -11.47
N PHE A 177 -12.28 -17.06 -11.50
CA PHE A 177 -11.68 -15.83 -12.04
C PHE A 177 -11.46 -15.86 -13.54
N ILE A 178 -11.31 -17.05 -14.14
CA ILE A 178 -11.27 -17.19 -15.60
C ILE A 178 -12.66 -17.15 -16.24
N ALA A 179 -13.72 -17.21 -15.47
CA ALA A 179 -15.11 -17.20 -15.93
C ALA A 179 -15.80 -15.83 -15.83
N LEU A 180 -15.09 -14.77 -15.40
CA LEU A 180 -15.69 -13.45 -15.14
C LEU A 180 -16.33 -12.83 -16.39
N ALA A 181 -15.69 -12.96 -17.56
CA ALA A 181 -16.25 -12.43 -18.81
C ALA A 181 -17.57 -13.12 -19.23
N LYS A 182 -17.70 -14.43 -18.95
CA LYS A 182 -18.94 -15.18 -19.24
C LYS A 182 -20.15 -14.59 -18.48
N ASN A 183 -19.89 -13.98 -17.34
CA ASN A 183 -20.88 -13.35 -16.47
C ASN A 183 -21.06 -11.85 -16.77
N LYS A 184 -20.47 -11.35 -17.88
CA LYS A 184 -20.50 -9.92 -18.26
C LYS A 184 -19.98 -8.95 -17.18
N ILE A 185 -19.05 -9.43 -16.33
CA ILE A 185 -18.49 -8.63 -15.23
C ILE A 185 -17.30 -7.81 -15.72
N VAL A 186 -16.55 -8.32 -16.71
CA VAL A 186 -15.28 -7.76 -17.14
C VAL A 186 -15.16 -7.72 -18.65
N GLU A 187 -14.82 -6.54 -19.18
CA GLU A 187 -14.42 -6.35 -20.56
C GLU A 187 -13.19 -5.44 -20.59
N ASN A 188 -11.97 -6.01 -20.61
CA ASN A 188 -10.77 -5.21 -20.77
C ASN A 188 -9.55 -6.04 -21.22
N LYS A 189 -8.61 -5.36 -21.90
CA LYS A 189 -7.40 -5.97 -22.47
C LYS A 189 -6.51 -6.71 -21.45
N LYS A 190 -6.48 -6.28 -20.20
CA LYS A 190 -5.66 -6.94 -19.16
C LYS A 190 -6.29 -8.26 -18.72
N TYR A 191 -7.62 -8.30 -18.64
CA TYR A 191 -8.32 -9.55 -18.40
C TYR A 191 -8.10 -10.54 -19.55
N ASP A 192 -8.17 -10.07 -20.82
CA ASP A 192 -7.89 -10.91 -21.99
C ASP A 192 -6.46 -11.47 -21.95
N GLN A 193 -5.48 -10.66 -21.53
CA GLN A 193 -4.11 -11.12 -21.32
C GLN A 193 -4.02 -12.19 -20.23
N PHE A 194 -4.72 -12.01 -19.11
CA PHE A 194 -4.79 -13.00 -18.04
C PHE A 194 -5.36 -14.33 -18.56
N ILE A 195 -6.47 -14.31 -19.31
CA ILE A 195 -7.07 -15.50 -19.92
C ILE A 195 -6.13 -16.16 -20.92
N LYS A 196 -5.47 -15.36 -21.76
CA LYS A 196 -4.49 -15.88 -22.73
C LYS A 196 -3.36 -16.64 -22.03
N ARG A 197 -2.78 -16.07 -20.99
CA ARG A 197 -1.70 -16.68 -20.22
C ARG A 197 -2.16 -17.96 -19.51
N TYR A 198 -3.37 -17.96 -18.94
CA TYR A 198 -3.95 -19.20 -18.37
C TYR A 198 -4.09 -20.31 -19.43
N LYS A 199 -4.62 -19.99 -20.62
CA LYS A 199 -4.76 -20.95 -21.73
C LYS A 199 -3.40 -21.47 -22.24
N GLN A 200 -2.33 -20.72 -22.04
CA GLN A 200 -0.95 -21.09 -22.36
C GLN A 200 -0.27 -21.88 -21.22
N SER A 201 -1.02 -22.25 -20.17
CA SER A 201 -0.51 -22.96 -18.99
C SER A 201 0.62 -22.20 -18.26
N GLU A 202 0.58 -20.87 -18.29
CA GLU A 202 1.57 -20.04 -17.60
C GLU A 202 1.26 -19.87 -16.10
N TYR A 203 0.11 -20.35 -15.61
CA TYR A 203 -0.32 -20.25 -14.22
C TYR A 203 -0.62 -21.62 -13.61
N HIS A 204 -0.42 -21.74 -12.30
CA HIS A 204 -0.98 -22.84 -11.52
C HIS A 204 -2.51 -22.75 -11.50
N ASP A 205 -3.16 -23.87 -11.13
CA ASP A 205 -4.64 -23.92 -11.01
C ASP A 205 -5.17 -23.19 -9.76
N ASP A 206 -4.29 -22.79 -8.89
CA ASP A 206 -4.60 -22.03 -7.68
C ASP A 206 -4.22 -20.57 -7.83
N VAL A 207 -4.87 -19.71 -7.02
CA VAL A 207 -4.57 -18.30 -6.88
C VAL A 207 -4.42 -17.91 -5.42
N SER A 208 -3.60 -16.91 -5.16
CA SER A 208 -3.47 -16.25 -3.88
C SER A 208 -4.57 -15.22 -3.71
N ILE A 209 -5.25 -15.24 -2.57
CA ILE A 209 -6.21 -14.23 -2.17
C ILE A 209 -5.62 -13.43 -1.01
N LEU A 210 -5.65 -12.12 -1.15
CA LEU A 210 -5.38 -11.17 -0.08
C LEU A 210 -6.63 -10.35 0.19
N ILE A 211 -7.11 -10.37 1.43
CA ILE A 211 -8.13 -9.47 1.93
C ILE A 211 -7.44 -8.38 2.73
N SER A 212 -7.77 -7.12 2.45
CA SER A 212 -7.20 -5.96 3.14
C SER A 212 -8.25 -4.88 3.39
N GLU A 213 -7.92 -3.90 4.19
CA GLU A 213 -8.75 -2.71 4.35
C GLU A 213 -8.94 -1.97 3.01
N TRP A 214 -10.07 -1.29 2.88
CA TRP A 214 -10.40 -0.47 1.72
C TRP A 214 -10.11 1.01 1.98
N ALA A 215 -9.33 1.65 1.10
CA ALA A 215 -9.15 3.09 1.09
C ALA A 215 -10.16 3.73 0.13
N ASN A 216 -11.00 4.64 0.62
CA ASN A 216 -12.18 5.13 -0.08
C ASN A 216 -11.95 6.34 -0.99
N GLY A 217 -10.73 6.89 -1.03
CA GLY A 217 -10.35 8.04 -1.84
C GLY A 217 -9.65 7.71 -3.16
N GLY A 218 -9.54 6.42 -3.52
CA GLY A 218 -8.82 5.98 -4.73
C GLY A 218 -7.30 6.06 -4.60
N ASP A 219 -6.61 6.18 -5.73
CA ASP A 219 -5.16 6.36 -5.72
C ASP A 219 -4.76 7.86 -5.66
N LEU A 220 -3.52 8.09 -5.23
CA LEU A 220 -3.01 9.44 -5.00
C LEU A 220 -2.81 10.23 -6.29
N LEU A 221 -2.51 9.58 -7.42
CA LEU A 221 -2.35 10.29 -8.68
C LEU A 221 -3.67 10.92 -9.12
N ASP A 222 -4.75 10.15 -9.08
CA ASP A 222 -6.09 10.63 -9.40
C ASP A 222 -6.53 11.70 -8.40
N TYR A 223 -6.25 11.52 -7.10
CA TYR A 223 -6.52 12.55 -6.10
C TYR A 223 -5.81 13.87 -6.44
N ILE A 224 -4.52 13.83 -6.75
CA ILE A 224 -3.74 15.03 -7.12
C ILE A 224 -4.33 15.67 -8.37
N LYS A 225 -4.56 14.92 -9.45
CA LYS A 225 -5.12 15.43 -10.70
C LYS A 225 -6.48 16.12 -10.52
N ASN A 226 -7.30 15.60 -9.64
CA ASN A 226 -8.65 16.14 -9.39
C ASN A 226 -8.63 17.36 -8.44
N ASN A 227 -7.58 17.54 -7.63
CA ASN A 227 -7.59 18.53 -6.55
C ASN A 227 -6.48 19.60 -6.63
N TYR A 228 -5.41 19.40 -7.43
CA TYR A 228 -4.20 20.25 -7.40
C TYR A 228 -4.46 21.76 -7.51
N LYS A 229 -5.48 22.17 -8.28
CA LYS A 229 -5.87 23.58 -8.44
C LYS A 229 -6.40 24.21 -7.14
N LYS A 230 -6.91 23.41 -6.22
CA LYS A 230 -7.47 23.82 -4.93
C LYS A 230 -6.51 23.61 -3.77
N MET A 231 -5.48 22.79 -3.98
CA MET A 231 -4.50 22.46 -2.95
C MET A 231 -3.61 23.66 -2.62
N LYS A 232 -3.60 24.05 -1.34
CA LYS A 232 -2.72 25.10 -0.82
C LYS A 232 -1.34 24.53 -0.46
N LEU A 233 -0.37 25.40 -0.21
CA LEU A 233 0.97 25.00 0.25
C LEU A 233 0.92 24.07 1.47
N ARG A 234 -0.02 24.30 2.39
CA ARG A 234 -0.24 23.44 3.56
C ARG A 234 -0.62 22.03 3.17
N ASP A 235 -1.47 21.87 2.17
CA ASP A 235 -2.00 20.56 1.76
C ASP A 235 -0.89 19.73 1.09
N TRP A 236 -0.12 20.34 0.21
CA TRP A 236 1.06 19.73 -0.40
C TRP A 236 2.12 19.33 0.64
N ARG A 237 2.38 20.23 1.62
CA ARG A 237 3.33 19.97 2.68
C ARG A 237 2.89 18.77 3.53
N THR A 238 1.62 18.72 3.90
CA THR A 238 1.06 17.59 4.67
C THR A 238 1.12 16.29 3.87
N LEU A 239 0.74 16.34 2.59
CA LEU A 239 0.80 15.16 1.73
C LEU A 239 2.22 14.59 1.63
N PHE A 240 3.20 15.44 1.34
CA PHE A 240 4.59 15.01 1.24
C PHE A 240 5.16 14.56 2.59
N PHE A 241 4.76 15.21 3.68
CA PHE A 241 5.12 14.76 5.03
C PHE A 241 4.64 13.34 5.30
N GLN A 242 3.39 13.01 4.99
CA GLN A 242 2.84 11.68 5.21
C GLN A 242 3.63 10.60 4.46
N ILE A 243 4.00 10.87 3.19
CA ILE A 243 4.79 9.93 2.37
C ILE A 243 6.21 9.75 2.92
N ILE A 244 6.87 10.85 3.26
CA ILE A 244 8.26 10.81 3.73
C ILE A 244 8.32 10.22 5.14
N SER A 245 7.36 10.51 6.01
CA SER A 245 7.33 9.99 7.38
C SER A 245 7.17 8.48 7.43
N VAL A 246 6.34 7.87 6.59
CA VAL A 246 6.20 6.40 6.56
C VAL A 246 7.47 5.72 6.06
N LEU A 247 8.11 6.27 5.03
CA LEU A 247 9.42 5.76 4.59
C LEU A 247 10.48 5.90 5.69
N CYS A 248 10.47 7.02 6.39
CA CYS A 248 11.37 7.29 7.50
C CYS A 248 11.21 6.24 8.63
N VAL A 249 9.97 5.99 9.06
CA VAL A 249 9.66 5.00 10.10
C VAL A 249 10.13 3.60 9.69
N ILE A 250 9.84 3.19 8.46
CA ILE A 250 10.23 1.86 7.97
C ILE A 250 11.76 1.76 7.87
N GLN A 251 12.41 2.73 7.23
CA GLN A 251 13.85 2.69 6.95
C GLN A 251 14.71 2.93 8.20
N ASN A 252 14.16 3.52 9.25
CA ASN A 252 14.84 3.62 10.54
C ASN A 252 15.05 2.24 11.19
N LYS A 253 14.05 1.36 11.07
CA LYS A 253 14.19 -0.03 11.54
C LYS A 253 14.83 -0.94 10.48
N TYR A 254 14.48 -0.77 9.22
CA TYR A 254 14.95 -1.55 8.08
C TYR A 254 15.62 -0.66 7.03
N PRO A 255 16.89 -0.26 7.22
CA PRO A 255 17.58 0.63 6.27
C PRO A 255 17.64 0.07 4.84
N GLY A 256 17.61 -1.26 4.69
CA GLY A 256 17.57 -1.95 3.41
C GLY A 256 16.19 -2.04 2.76
N PHE A 257 15.12 -1.53 3.41
CA PHE A 257 13.78 -1.53 2.81
C PHE A 257 13.75 -0.73 1.52
N ARG A 258 13.20 -1.35 0.49
CA ARG A 258 12.86 -0.70 -0.78
C ARG A 258 11.49 -1.18 -1.24
N HIS A 259 10.63 -0.24 -1.53
CA HIS A 259 9.36 -0.50 -2.21
C HIS A 259 9.59 -0.85 -3.69
N ASN A 260 10.62 -0.27 -4.28
CA ASN A 260 11.05 -0.45 -5.67
C ASN A 260 10.04 -0.02 -6.75
N ASP A 261 8.82 0.31 -6.40
CA ASP A 261 7.80 0.82 -7.34
C ASP A 261 6.92 1.90 -6.70
N LEU A 262 7.48 2.71 -5.78
CA LEU A 262 6.74 3.76 -5.10
C LEU A 262 6.46 4.93 -6.05
N LYS A 263 5.25 5.00 -6.54
CA LYS A 263 4.71 6.05 -7.41
C LYS A 263 3.30 6.42 -6.96
N ALA A 264 2.77 7.55 -7.40
CA ALA A 264 1.49 8.06 -6.91
C ALA A 264 0.30 7.07 -7.09
N ASN A 265 0.34 6.21 -8.13
CA ASN A 265 -0.67 5.17 -8.33
C ASN A 265 -0.61 4.01 -7.32
N ASN A 266 0.53 3.84 -6.65
CA ASN A 266 0.75 2.79 -5.65
C ASN A 266 0.62 3.33 -4.21
N ILE A 267 0.00 4.50 -4.07
CA ILE A 267 -0.39 5.11 -2.81
C ILE A 267 -1.89 5.30 -2.84
N LEU A 268 -2.58 4.82 -1.83
CA LEU A 268 -4.02 4.96 -1.68
C LEU A 268 -4.35 6.16 -0.78
N VAL A 269 -5.54 6.72 -1.01
CA VAL A 269 -6.06 7.85 -0.24
C VAL A 269 -7.26 7.39 0.57
N GLN A 270 -7.21 7.62 1.87
CA GLN A 270 -8.32 7.47 2.79
C GLN A 270 -8.87 8.84 3.11
N ASN A 271 -10.16 9.08 2.81
CA ASN A 271 -10.84 10.29 3.27
C ASN A 271 -11.12 10.21 4.76
N ILE A 272 -10.80 11.28 5.48
CA ILE A 272 -11.01 11.41 6.91
C ILE A 272 -11.91 12.63 7.21
N ASP A 273 -12.57 12.60 8.37
CA ASP A 273 -13.57 13.62 8.69
C ASP A 273 -12.95 15.00 8.96
N LEU A 274 -13.31 15.98 8.13
CA LEU A 274 -12.91 17.38 8.29
C LEU A 274 -13.66 18.13 9.43
N ARG A 275 -14.75 17.55 9.94
CA ARG A 275 -15.56 18.23 10.98
C ARG A 275 -14.82 18.41 12.31
N LYS A 276 -13.74 17.66 12.53
CA LYS A 276 -12.79 17.94 13.61
C LYS A 276 -11.95 19.16 13.22
N LYS A 277 -12.56 20.33 13.19
CA LYS A 277 -11.91 21.61 12.84
C LYS A 277 -10.70 21.87 13.72
N ASN A 278 -9.65 22.45 13.11
CA ASN A 278 -8.38 22.83 13.75
C ASN A 278 -7.58 21.66 14.30
N ASN A 279 -7.85 20.42 13.88
CA ASN A 279 -7.13 19.28 14.35
C ASN A 279 -5.79 19.17 13.66
N TYR A 280 -4.78 19.05 14.47
CA TYR A 280 -3.47 18.58 14.09
C TYR A 280 -3.31 17.16 14.60
N TYR A 281 -2.62 16.34 13.82
CA TYR A 281 -2.13 15.06 14.29
C TYR A 281 -0.73 15.25 14.84
N LEU A 282 -0.48 14.71 16.03
CA LEU A 282 0.85 14.68 16.61
C LEU A 282 1.56 13.41 16.14
N TYR A 283 2.53 13.57 15.26
CA TYR A 283 3.41 12.50 14.84
C TYR A 283 4.63 12.46 15.75
N LYS A 284 4.83 11.35 16.44
CA LYS A 284 5.97 11.09 17.31
C LYS A 284 6.93 10.16 16.58
N LEU A 285 7.97 10.71 15.97
CA LEU A 285 8.94 9.95 15.20
C LEU A 285 10.22 9.78 16.01
N HIS A 286 10.74 8.56 16.06
CA HIS A 286 12.06 8.27 16.60
C HIS A 286 13.07 8.34 15.46
N LEU A 287 13.90 9.36 15.44
CA LEU A 287 14.87 9.68 14.39
C LEU A 287 16.24 9.90 15.03
N ALA A 288 17.30 9.34 14.46
CA ALA A 288 18.68 9.49 14.98
C ALA A 288 18.78 9.20 16.50
N ASN A 289 18.02 8.20 17.00
CA ASN A 289 17.92 7.82 18.41
C ASN A 289 17.25 8.86 19.33
N GLU A 290 16.64 9.88 18.77
CA GLU A 290 15.89 10.90 19.51
C GLU A 290 14.43 10.91 19.07
N ARG A 291 13.56 11.43 19.94
CA ARG A 291 12.14 11.62 19.62
C ARG A 291 11.91 13.01 19.05
N TYR A 292 11.28 13.07 17.91
CA TYR A 292 10.83 14.30 17.26
C TYR A 292 9.31 14.32 17.13
N ASP A 293 8.71 15.39 17.60
CA ASP A 293 7.28 15.62 17.51
C ASP A 293 6.97 16.55 16.33
N PHE A 294 6.00 16.19 15.50
CA PHE A 294 5.54 17.00 14.37
C PHE A 294 4.04 17.25 14.48
N LEU A 295 3.63 18.51 14.38
CA LEU A 295 2.22 18.89 14.32
C LEU A 295 1.77 18.99 12.86
N VAL A 296 1.05 17.98 12.42
CA VAL A 296 0.64 17.80 11.02
C VAL A 296 -0.82 18.16 10.86
N PRO A 297 -1.18 19.16 10.02
CA PRO A 297 -2.55 19.57 9.83
C PRO A 297 -3.44 18.45 9.29
N ASN A 298 -4.68 18.36 9.78
CA ASN A 298 -5.70 17.56 9.13
C ASN A 298 -6.15 18.26 7.82
N ILE A 299 -5.88 17.62 6.69
CA ILE A 299 -6.27 18.09 5.35
C ILE A 299 -7.44 17.29 4.76
N GLY A 300 -8.09 16.44 5.55
CA GLY A 300 -9.21 15.60 5.12
C GLY A 300 -8.82 14.29 4.46
N ILE A 301 -7.53 14.02 4.34
CA ILE A 301 -7.03 12.76 3.79
C ILE A 301 -5.86 12.21 4.60
N GLN A 302 -5.73 10.89 4.53
CA GLN A 302 -4.60 10.12 5.01
C GLN A 302 -4.14 9.19 3.89
N ILE A 303 -2.85 9.19 3.56
CA ILE A 303 -2.31 8.26 2.55
C ILE A 303 -1.98 6.91 3.17
N LYS A 304 -1.97 5.89 2.32
CA LYS A 304 -1.51 4.53 2.67
C LYS A 304 -0.69 3.96 1.53
N ILE A 305 0.55 3.57 1.80
CA ILE A 305 1.37 2.87 0.80
C ILE A 305 0.83 1.46 0.58
N TRP A 306 0.90 1.01 -0.68
CA TRP A 306 0.30 -0.22 -1.18
C TRP A 306 1.07 -0.79 -2.37
N ASP A 307 0.77 -2.03 -2.76
CA ASP A 307 1.33 -2.72 -3.93
C ASP A 307 2.82 -3.02 -3.81
N PHE A 308 3.15 -3.88 -2.85
CA PHE A 308 4.51 -4.28 -2.52
C PHE A 308 5.07 -5.40 -3.42
N ASP A 309 4.55 -5.56 -4.65
CA ASP A 309 4.93 -6.61 -5.61
C ASP A 309 6.44 -6.63 -5.95
N PHE A 310 7.12 -5.48 -5.83
CA PHE A 310 8.58 -5.35 -6.00
C PHE A 310 9.33 -5.07 -4.69
N ALA A 311 8.64 -5.03 -3.58
CA ALA A 311 9.28 -4.66 -2.34
C ALA A 311 10.20 -5.76 -1.80
N CYS A 312 11.26 -5.35 -1.12
CA CYS A 312 12.18 -6.25 -0.44
C CYS A 312 12.80 -5.60 0.80
N ILE A 313 13.21 -6.44 1.75
CA ILE A 313 14.08 -6.10 2.87
C ILE A 313 15.14 -7.21 2.90
N PRO A 314 16.40 -6.93 2.51
CA PRO A 314 17.46 -7.94 2.47
C PRO A 314 17.59 -8.69 3.79
N GLY A 315 17.60 -10.03 3.71
CA GLY A 315 17.70 -10.91 4.88
C GLY A 315 16.39 -11.13 5.65
N ILE A 316 15.31 -10.38 5.36
CA ILE A 316 14.02 -10.48 6.06
C ILE A 316 12.89 -10.84 5.10
N VAL A 317 12.69 -10.05 4.06
CA VAL A 317 11.72 -10.32 2.99
C VAL A 317 12.44 -10.32 1.66
N GLU A 318 12.80 -11.50 1.19
CA GLU A 318 13.37 -11.70 -0.12
C GLU A 318 12.25 -11.80 -1.16
N ASN A 319 12.54 -11.36 -2.40
CA ASN A 319 11.59 -11.36 -3.49
C ASN A 319 12.27 -11.80 -4.78
N SER A 320 11.91 -12.98 -5.28
CA SER A 320 12.52 -13.57 -6.50
C SER A 320 12.41 -12.68 -7.73
N LYS A 321 11.43 -11.78 -7.77
CA LYS A 321 11.26 -10.81 -8.86
C LYS A 321 12.35 -9.74 -8.89
N VAL A 322 12.88 -9.37 -7.72
CA VAL A 322 13.95 -8.34 -7.59
C VAL A 322 15.34 -8.92 -7.83
N ASN A 323 15.47 -10.24 -7.88
CA ASN A 323 16.73 -10.94 -8.11
C ASN A 323 16.89 -11.38 -9.57
N SER A 324 16.13 -10.83 -10.50
CA SER A 324 16.19 -11.20 -11.91
C SER A 324 17.00 -10.19 -12.74
N ASP A 325 17.65 -10.66 -13.80
CA ASP A 325 18.51 -9.85 -14.68
C ASP A 325 17.82 -8.60 -15.24
N TRP A 326 16.52 -8.70 -15.54
CA TRP A 326 15.79 -7.58 -16.10
C TRP A 326 15.51 -6.47 -15.07
N THR A 327 15.36 -6.83 -13.78
CA THR A 327 15.19 -5.87 -12.70
C THR A 327 16.51 -5.21 -12.32
N ASP A 328 17.61 -5.93 -12.43
CA ASP A 328 18.93 -5.37 -12.21
C ASP A 328 19.26 -4.22 -13.17
N LYS A 329 18.91 -4.38 -14.45
CA LYS A 329 19.08 -3.33 -15.48
C LYS A 329 18.36 -2.03 -15.21
N ILE A 330 17.36 -2.03 -14.35
CA ILE A 330 16.58 -0.84 -13.96
C ILE A 330 16.78 -0.48 -12.48
N ASN A 331 17.83 -1.02 -11.88
CA ASN A 331 18.19 -0.83 -10.47
C ASN A 331 17.07 -1.20 -9.48
N VAL A 332 16.22 -2.17 -9.82
CA VAL A 332 15.25 -2.79 -8.91
C VAL A 332 15.92 -4.03 -8.34
N LYS A 333 16.54 -3.89 -7.18
CA LYS A 333 17.39 -4.91 -6.55
C LYS A 333 17.45 -4.79 -5.02
N PRO A 334 17.83 -5.87 -4.31
CA PRO A 334 17.87 -5.89 -2.85
C PRO A 334 19.14 -5.23 -2.29
N VAL A 335 19.37 -3.98 -2.66
CA VAL A 335 20.52 -3.19 -2.19
C VAL A 335 20.01 -1.99 -1.43
N GLN A 336 20.57 -1.73 -0.25
CA GLN A 336 20.20 -0.54 0.51
C GLN A 336 20.36 0.72 -0.32
N ASN A 337 19.29 1.48 -0.42
CA ASN A 337 19.28 2.82 -0.99
C ASN A 337 18.02 3.55 -0.49
N ARG A 338 18.16 4.28 0.62
CA ARG A 338 17.05 5.01 1.25
C ARG A 338 16.53 6.17 0.40
N TYR A 339 17.30 6.60 -0.59
CA TYR A 339 16.90 7.62 -1.56
C TYR A 339 16.04 7.08 -2.69
N TYR A 340 16.15 5.80 -3.04
CA TYR A 340 15.55 5.22 -4.25
C TYR A 340 14.04 5.47 -4.38
N ASP A 341 13.27 5.13 -3.34
CA ASP A 341 11.81 5.27 -3.37
C ASP A 341 11.36 6.74 -3.32
N LEU A 342 12.08 7.59 -2.58
CA LEU A 342 11.88 9.04 -2.62
C LEU A 342 12.09 9.60 -4.02
N HIS A 343 13.23 9.29 -4.62
CA HIS A 343 13.55 9.71 -5.97
C HIS A 343 12.48 9.25 -6.95
N TYR A 344 12.14 7.96 -6.91
CA TYR A 344 11.18 7.39 -7.87
C TYR A 344 9.80 8.02 -7.74
N PHE A 345 9.34 8.27 -6.52
CA PHE A 345 8.07 8.95 -6.28
C PHE A 345 8.07 10.37 -6.86
N PHE A 346 9.01 11.21 -6.44
CA PHE A 346 9.02 12.63 -6.83
C PHE A 346 9.37 12.83 -8.31
N ASN A 347 10.25 12.01 -8.86
CA ASN A 347 10.60 12.07 -10.28
C ASN A 347 9.42 11.64 -11.15
N THR A 348 8.79 10.48 -10.87
CA THR A 348 7.65 10.01 -11.67
C THR A 348 6.43 10.89 -11.53
N LEU A 349 6.20 11.53 -10.38
CA LEU A 349 5.06 12.42 -10.17
C LEU A 349 4.95 13.48 -11.29
N THR A 350 6.09 14.02 -11.74
CA THR A 350 6.15 15.14 -12.70
C THR A 350 6.36 14.70 -14.15
N MET A 351 6.41 13.39 -14.43
CA MET A 351 6.67 12.84 -15.76
C MET A 351 5.41 12.74 -16.61
N LYS A 352 5.60 12.67 -17.95
CA LYS A 352 4.57 12.30 -18.91
C LYS A 352 3.95 10.93 -18.52
N GLY A 353 2.62 10.87 -18.52
CA GLY A 353 1.88 9.67 -18.07
C GLY A 353 1.45 9.70 -16.60
N PHE A 354 2.00 10.65 -15.81
CA PHE A 354 1.59 10.93 -14.44
C PHE A 354 0.96 12.33 -14.34
N PHE A 355 1.70 13.32 -13.87
CA PHE A 355 1.22 14.68 -13.73
C PHE A 355 2.24 15.70 -14.31
N PRO A 356 2.43 15.72 -15.66
CA PRO A 356 3.42 16.57 -16.32
C PRO A 356 3.13 18.07 -16.17
N GLU A 357 1.86 18.45 -15.94
CA GLU A 357 1.46 19.86 -15.73
C GLU A 357 2.00 20.46 -14.44
N PHE A 358 2.62 19.66 -13.57
CA PHE A 358 3.14 20.07 -12.27
C PHE A 358 4.04 21.30 -12.36
N TRP A 359 4.95 21.33 -13.34
CA TRP A 359 5.93 22.41 -13.46
C TRP A 359 5.32 23.71 -13.99
N ASP A 360 4.40 23.63 -14.94
CA ASP A 360 3.83 24.80 -15.64
C ASP A 360 2.59 25.36 -14.93
N CYS A 361 1.97 24.59 -14.05
CA CYS A 361 0.78 24.98 -13.33
C CYS A 361 1.05 26.14 -12.35
N LYS A 362 0.35 27.28 -12.55
CA LYS A 362 0.51 28.50 -11.72
C LYS A 362 -0.08 28.32 -10.33
N GLU A 363 -1.06 27.46 -10.17
CA GLU A 363 -1.76 27.18 -8.91
C GLU A 363 -0.87 26.40 -7.93
N ILE A 364 0.14 25.70 -8.42
CA ILE A 364 1.10 25.00 -7.55
C ILE A 364 2.12 26.02 -7.02
N HIS A 365 2.10 26.19 -5.70
CA HIS A 365 2.96 27.14 -5.01
C HIS A 365 4.44 26.89 -5.29
N HIS A 366 5.23 27.96 -5.52
CA HIS A 366 6.64 27.87 -5.88
C HIS A 366 7.49 27.05 -4.88
N GLN A 367 7.18 27.13 -3.57
CA GLN A 367 7.89 26.34 -2.56
C GLN A 367 7.66 24.82 -2.71
N VAL A 368 6.51 24.40 -3.26
CA VAL A 368 6.25 22.98 -3.57
C VAL A 368 7.13 22.53 -4.72
N LYS A 369 7.22 23.34 -5.78
CA LYS A 369 8.10 23.07 -6.92
C LYS A 369 9.58 23.06 -6.50
N GLN A 370 9.98 24.02 -5.66
CA GLN A 370 11.34 24.06 -5.14
C GLN A 370 11.67 22.82 -4.33
N PHE A 371 10.78 22.39 -3.43
CA PHE A 371 10.97 21.19 -2.65
C PHE A 371 11.17 19.93 -3.53
N VAL A 372 10.38 19.78 -4.60
CA VAL A 372 10.56 18.66 -5.53
C VAL A 372 11.94 18.74 -6.25
N ARG A 373 12.41 19.94 -6.61
CA ARG A 373 13.76 20.11 -7.18
C ARG A 373 14.87 19.79 -6.16
N ASP A 374 14.66 20.12 -4.89
CA ASP A 374 15.63 19.81 -3.83
C ASP A 374 15.76 18.30 -3.63
N ILE A 375 14.64 17.55 -3.79
CA ILE A 375 14.66 16.08 -3.67
C ILE A 375 15.16 15.42 -4.96
N VAL A 376 14.80 15.94 -6.13
CA VAL A 376 15.21 15.41 -7.45
C VAL A 376 15.95 16.51 -8.20
N PRO A 377 17.27 16.68 -7.97
CA PRO A 377 18.07 17.64 -8.71
C PRO A 377 18.11 17.30 -10.20
N GLU A 378 18.39 18.30 -11.01
CA GLU A 378 18.29 18.23 -12.48
C GLU A 378 19.01 17.02 -13.08
N GLN A 379 20.21 16.71 -12.61
CA GLN A 379 21.00 15.58 -13.07
C GLN A 379 20.31 14.22 -12.85
N TYR A 380 19.40 14.11 -11.89
CA TYR A 380 18.62 12.89 -11.58
C TYR A 380 17.17 13.01 -12.06
N SER A 381 16.81 14.08 -12.75
CA SER A 381 15.45 14.30 -13.26
C SER A 381 15.31 13.75 -14.68
N LYS A 382 14.12 13.20 -15.01
CA LYS A 382 13.77 12.76 -16.37
C LYS A 382 12.86 13.73 -17.10
N VAL A 383 12.47 14.85 -16.50
CA VAL A 383 11.38 15.70 -17.00
C VAL A 383 11.69 16.38 -18.33
N ASN A 384 12.97 16.68 -18.65
CA ASN A 384 13.32 17.57 -19.76
C ASN A 384 14.38 17.02 -20.73
N THR A 385 14.68 15.74 -20.69
CA THR A 385 15.68 15.16 -21.61
C THR A 385 15.00 14.30 -22.66
N ASP A 386 14.70 14.85 -23.84
CA ASP A 386 14.45 14.10 -25.07
C ASP A 386 15.70 13.33 -25.55
N SER A 387 16.86 13.65 -24.97
CA SER A 387 18.09 12.90 -25.20
C SER A 387 18.08 11.58 -24.43
N ASN A 388 18.29 10.48 -25.15
CA ASN A 388 18.40 9.11 -24.61
C ASN A 388 19.63 8.90 -23.70
N GLU A 389 20.28 9.95 -23.18
CA GLU A 389 21.60 9.90 -22.60
C GLU A 389 21.70 10.31 -21.12
N ASN A 390 20.60 10.28 -20.38
CA ASN A 390 20.76 10.42 -18.93
C ASN A 390 21.29 9.10 -18.34
N GLN A 391 22.59 9.03 -18.12
CA GLN A 391 23.26 7.86 -17.56
C GLN A 391 22.83 7.50 -16.13
N PHE A 392 22.11 8.39 -15.44
CA PHE A 392 21.71 8.22 -14.04
C PHE A 392 20.25 7.79 -13.87
N VAL A 393 19.42 7.93 -14.90
CA VAL A 393 17.97 7.68 -14.79
C VAL A 393 17.43 6.94 -16.00
N THR A 394 16.66 5.89 -15.78
CA THR A 394 15.99 5.14 -16.86
C THR A 394 14.90 5.98 -17.55
N ASN A 395 14.48 5.54 -18.74
CA ASN A 395 13.32 6.16 -19.45
C ASN A 395 12.00 6.11 -18.66
N ARG A 396 11.91 5.27 -17.62
CA ARG A 396 10.76 5.16 -16.72
C ARG A 396 10.98 5.90 -15.39
N GLY A 397 12.00 6.75 -15.31
CA GLY A 397 12.26 7.61 -14.15
C GLY A 397 12.92 6.93 -12.95
N ARG A 398 13.48 5.73 -13.10
CA ARG A 398 14.19 5.03 -12.02
C ARG A 398 15.65 5.45 -11.98
N ILE A 399 16.16 5.80 -10.79
CA ILE A 399 17.58 6.12 -10.61
C ILE A 399 18.44 4.84 -10.72
N LEU A 400 19.59 4.96 -11.41
CA LEU A 400 20.50 3.84 -11.69
C LEU A 400 21.66 3.74 -10.70
N ILE A 401 21.88 4.77 -9.88
CA ILE A 401 22.93 4.82 -8.87
C ILE A 401 22.39 4.46 -7.48
N ASN A 402 23.26 3.92 -6.62
CA ASN A 402 22.92 3.57 -5.24
C ASN A 402 23.50 4.55 -4.22
N THR A 403 24.08 5.66 -4.65
CA THR A 403 24.49 6.74 -3.76
C THR A 403 23.26 7.41 -3.17
N GLU A 404 23.15 7.46 -1.86
CA GLU A 404 22.05 8.13 -1.15
C GLU A 404 22.29 9.66 -1.19
N TYR A 405 21.76 10.34 -2.20
CA TYR A 405 21.82 11.81 -2.31
C TYR A 405 21.17 12.50 -1.10
N THR A 406 20.02 11.96 -0.69
CA THR A 406 19.30 12.33 0.52
C THR A 406 18.49 11.12 1.01
N TYR A 407 17.86 11.21 2.18
CA TYR A 407 17.02 10.14 2.71
C TYR A 407 15.91 10.72 3.60
N PRO A 408 14.83 9.96 3.90
CA PRO A 408 13.64 10.47 4.56
C PRO A 408 13.90 11.22 5.87
N GLU A 409 14.73 10.66 6.75
CA GLU A 409 15.06 11.26 8.04
C GLU A 409 15.74 12.64 7.87
N LYS A 410 16.76 12.71 7.02
CA LYS A 410 17.46 13.97 6.74
C LYS A 410 16.50 15.05 6.22
N ILE A 411 15.59 14.67 5.32
CA ILE A 411 14.60 15.61 4.77
C ILE A 411 13.67 16.13 5.87
N LEU A 412 13.16 15.25 6.73
CA LEU A 412 12.27 15.66 7.81
C LEU A 412 12.96 16.55 8.85
N LEU A 413 14.24 16.31 9.12
CA LEU A 413 15.00 17.07 10.13
C LEU A 413 15.57 18.39 9.59
N GLU A 414 16.04 18.42 8.34
CA GLU A 414 16.84 19.52 7.85
C GLU A 414 16.12 20.41 6.83
N ASN A 415 15.20 19.84 5.99
CA ASN A 415 14.60 20.63 4.91
C ASN A 415 13.63 21.69 5.46
N PRO A 416 13.79 22.98 5.08
CA PRO A 416 12.97 24.09 5.56
C PRO A 416 11.48 23.95 5.20
N PHE A 417 11.14 23.12 4.21
CA PHE A 417 9.76 22.87 3.79
C PHE A 417 8.89 22.40 4.96
N PHE A 418 9.47 21.65 5.92
CA PHE A 418 8.76 21.10 7.08
C PHE A 418 8.93 21.91 8.37
N ASN A 419 9.63 23.06 8.38
CA ASN A 419 9.85 23.85 9.60
C ASN A 419 8.56 24.21 10.35
N LYS A 420 7.47 24.48 9.63
CA LYS A 420 6.18 24.83 10.25
C LYS A 420 5.48 23.67 10.94
N MET A 421 5.91 22.44 10.72
CA MET A 421 5.37 21.24 11.37
C MET A 421 6.15 20.84 12.61
N ARG A 422 7.37 21.38 12.79
CA ARG A 422 8.15 21.16 14.00
C ARG A 422 7.62 22.09 15.10
N PRO A 423 7.35 21.60 16.32
CA PRO A 423 7.01 22.47 17.43
C PRO A 423 8.17 23.42 17.67
N THR A 424 7.90 24.72 17.71
CA THR A 424 8.83 25.67 18.34
C THR A 424 8.78 25.44 19.83
N ALA A 425 9.89 25.63 20.54
CA ALA A 425 10.00 25.43 22.00
C ALA A 425 8.91 26.12 22.82
N ALA A 426 8.22 27.11 22.24
CA ALA A 426 7.09 27.82 22.84
C ALA A 426 5.71 27.14 22.65
N LYS A 427 5.61 26.04 21.84
CA LYS A 427 4.38 25.29 21.59
C LYS A 427 4.41 23.87 22.16
N ALA A 428 5.44 23.52 22.89
CA ALA A 428 5.61 22.24 23.56
C ALA A 428 5.02 22.26 24.99
N ILE A 429 3.93 23.01 25.19
CA ILE A 429 3.28 23.06 26.49
C ILE A 429 1.80 22.73 26.29
N ASP A 430 1.39 21.73 27.03
CA ASP A 430 0.08 21.15 27.38
C ASP A 430 -0.43 20.02 26.51
#